data_739e197122d37eb39d191f5c7bf11e6c
#
_entry.id   739e197122d37eb39d191f5c7bf11e6c
#
_cell.length_a   1.000
_cell.length_b   1.000
_cell.length_c   1.000
_cell.angle_alpha   90.00
_cell.angle_beta   90.00
_cell.angle_gamma   90.00
#
_symmetry.space_group_name_H-M   'P 1'
#
loop_
_entity.id
_entity.type
_entity.pdbx_description
1 polymer ?
#
loop_
_entity_poly.entity_id
_entity_poly.type
_entity_poly.pdbx_seq_one_letter_code
_entity_poly.pdbx_strand_id
1 'polypeptide(L)'
;MTPSQRELVRKIFRTIVVLGLALICAVPLYYVIVSSFKTSIDMIKNPLGLPEQWTLENYKEAFADGTIIRAFVNTLIVTVVAVLLQVLVGSMAAFGVVYKKSKFTAIVGGVLMVTFDIPVQATMLPLYRMESETGLVDSLLGLIVLYMGSCVFCYFLIVGYMKSLPQELFEAAKIDGAGPWRIYSRIVLPLITPILTTVVVFQTMGTWNDFLLPSVFLSSTDNQTVVLQVYNAVQQFSTNWPLFMTITVLALVPVFIFFCFCQKWIVSGLVAGSVKG
;
A
#
# COMPACT_ATOMS: atom_id res chain seq x y z
N MET A 1 14.85 8.31 -45.48
CA MET A 1 14.21 8.89 -44.29
C MET A 1 15.19 9.84 -43.62
N THR A 2 14.80 11.08 -43.46
CA THR A 2 15.61 12.05 -42.70
C THR A 2 15.66 11.64 -41.18
N PRO A 3 16.69 12.08 -40.43
CA PRO A 3 16.77 11.80 -39.00
C PRO A 3 15.49 12.15 -38.23
N SER A 4 14.86 13.28 -38.58
CA SER A 4 13.58 13.75 -38.03
C SER A 4 12.42 12.79 -38.34
N GLN A 5 12.35 12.23 -39.54
CA GLN A 5 11.31 11.25 -39.92
C GLN A 5 11.47 9.91 -39.15
N ARG A 6 12.71 9.47 -38.92
CA ARG A 6 12.97 8.25 -38.13
C ARG A 6 12.56 8.44 -36.68
N GLU A 7 12.81 9.61 -36.11
CA GLU A 7 12.42 9.93 -34.73
C GLU A 7 10.88 9.99 -34.57
N LEU A 8 10.20 10.59 -35.55
CA LEU A 8 8.73 10.64 -35.58
C LEU A 8 8.11 9.24 -35.66
N VAL A 9 8.61 8.40 -36.59
CA VAL A 9 8.14 7.01 -36.75
C VAL A 9 8.36 6.22 -35.47
N ARG A 10 9.53 6.34 -34.81
CA ARG A 10 9.83 5.68 -33.53
C ARG A 10 8.91 6.17 -32.43
N LYS A 11 8.58 7.45 -32.37
CA LYS A 11 7.65 8.03 -31.40
C LYS A 11 6.23 7.48 -31.60
N ILE A 12 5.74 7.46 -32.84
CA ILE A 12 4.43 6.92 -33.21
C ILE A 12 4.36 5.43 -32.85
N PHE A 13 5.34 4.64 -33.25
CA PHE A 13 5.40 3.20 -32.92
C PHE A 13 5.35 2.95 -31.41
N ARG A 14 6.17 3.69 -30.64
CA ARG A 14 6.16 3.60 -29.17
C ARG A 14 4.80 3.97 -28.58
N THR A 15 4.16 5.01 -29.10
CA THR A 15 2.82 5.41 -28.63
C THR A 15 1.77 4.34 -28.91
N ILE A 16 1.79 3.73 -30.10
CA ILE A 16 0.87 2.64 -30.47
C ILE A 16 1.07 1.43 -29.55
N VAL A 17 2.33 1.04 -29.29
CA VAL A 17 2.64 -0.07 -28.39
C VAL A 17 2.14 0.23 -26.97
N VAL A 18 2.40 1.44 -26.45
CA VAL A 18 1.95 1.83 -25.11
C VAL A 18 0.42 1.86 -25.03
N LEU A 19 -0.27 2.38 -26.03
CA LEU A 19 -1.74 2.38 -26.08
C LEU A 19 -2.30 0.97 -26.18
N GLY A 20 -1.69 0.09 -26.97
CA GLY A 20 -2.08 -1.31 -27.06
C GLY A 20 -1.96 -2.03 -25.71
N LEU A 21 -0.84 -1.85 -25.02
CA LEU A 21 -0.64 -2.40 -23.68
C LEU A 21 -1.64 -1.83 -22.65
N ALA A 22 -1.90 -0.52 -22.71
CA ALA A 22 -2.88 0.13 -21.85
C ALA A 22 -4.29 -0.42 -22.07
N LEU A 23 -4.71 -0.67 -23.30
CA LEU A 23 -5.99 -1.29 -23.62
C LEU A 23 -6.09 -2.71 -23.08
N ILE A 24 -5.04 -3.53 -23.23
CA ILE A 24 -5.00 -4.88 -22.66
C ILE A 24 -5.18 -4.84 -21.13
N CYS A 25 -4.46 -3.93 -20.45
CA CYS A 25 -4.60 -3.74 -19.00
C CYS A 25 -5.98 -3.19 -18.59
N ALA A 26 -6.68 -2.47 -19.46
CA ALA A 26 -8.00 -1.94 -19.18
C ALA A 26 -9.13 -2.99 -19.30
N VAL A 27 -8.92 -4.08 -20.06
CA VAL A 27 -9.95 -5.12 -20.27
C VAL A 27 -10.46 -5.73 -18.96
N PRO A 28 -9.62 -6.19 -18.00
CA PRO A 28 -10.12 -6.74 -16.75
C PRO A 28 -10.87 -5.70 -15.92
N LEU A 29 -10.41 -4.44 -15.90
CA LEU A 29 -11.12 -3.36 -15.20
C LEU A 29 -12.48 -3.07 -15.84
N TYR A 30 -12.54 -3.00 -17.17
CA TYR A 30 -13.79 -2.89 -17.93
C TYR A 30 -14.75 -4.01 -17.54
N TYR A 31 -14.27 -5.28 -17.55
CA TYR A 31 -15.07 -6.43 -17.21
C TYR A 31 -15.67 -6.34 -15.80
N VAL A 32 -14.87 -6.03 -14.81
CA VAL A 32 -15.31 -5.91 -13.42
C VAL A 32 -16.34 -4.78 -13.26
N ILE A 33 -16.05 -3.60 -13.83
CA ILE A 33 -16.94 -2.43 -13.73
C ILE A 33 -18.27 -2.69 -14.44
N VAL A 34 -18.23 -3.18 -15.68
CA VAL A 34 -19.46 -3.42 -16.45
C VAL A 34 -20.29 -4.54 -15.82
N SER A 35 -19.66 -5.60 -15.33
CA SER A 35 -20.33 -6.71 -14.68
C SER A 35 -21.01 -6.35 -13.36
N SER A 36 -20.53 -5.33 -12.66
CA SER A 36 -21.18 -4.84 -11.43
C SER A 36 -22.57 -4.22 -11.66
N PHE A 37 -22.89 -3.83 -12.89
CA PHE A 37 -24.17 -3.28 -13.30
C PHE A 37 -25.09 -4.31 -14.00
N LYS A 38 -24.68 -5.57 -14.08
CA LYS A 38 -25.45 -6.64 -14.73
C LYS A 38 -26.29 -7.42 -13.73
N THR A 39 -27.34 -8.06 -14.25
CA THR A 39 -28.01 -9.16 -13.55
C THR A 39 -27.22 -10.46 -13.71
N SER A 40 -27.45 -11.46 -12.85
CA SER A 40 -26.82 -12.79 -12.98
C SER A 40 -27.14 -13.46 -14.33
N ILE A 41 -28.36 -13.26 -14.86
CA ILE A 41 -28.76 -13.80 -16.13
C ILE A 41 -28.02 -13.13 -17.30
N ASP A 42 -27.91 -11.80 -17.27
CA ASP A 42 -27.17 -11.03 -18.29
C ASP A 42 -25.70 -11.40 -18.29
N MET A 43 -25.10 -11.61 -17.12
CA MET A 43 -23.71 -12.00 -17.00
C MET A 43 -23.42 -13.38 -17.63
N ILE A 44 -24.40 -14.31 -17.59
CA ILE A 44 -24.26 -15.62 -18.23
C ILE A 44 -24.46 -15.51 -19.76
N LYS A 45 -25.49 -14.75 -20.21
CA LYS A 45 -25.83 -14.63 -21.62
C LYS A 45 -24.88 -13.77 -22.42
N ASN A 46 -24.38 -12.69 -21.81
CA ASN A 46 -23.55 -11.69 -22.46
C ASN A 46 -22.37 -11.28 -21.53
N PRO A 47 -21.39 -12.16 -21.30
CA PRO A 47 -20.35 -11.92 -20.29
C PRO A 47 -19.48 -10.69 -20.60
N LEU A 48 -19.13 -10.43 -21.87
CA LEU A 48 -18.20 -9.35 -22.25
C LEU A 48 -18.89 -8.09 -22.80
N GLY A 49 -20.16 -8.18 -23.20
CA GLY A 49 -20.89 -7.04 -23.74
C GLY A 49 -21.35 -6.07 -22.64
N LEU A 50 -21.98 -4.96 -23.09
CA LEU A 50 -22.63 -4.03 -22.18
C LEU A 50 -23.89 -4.65 -21.58
N PRO A 51 -24.36 -4.21 -20.40
CA PRO A 51 -25.59 -4.68 -19.79
C PRO A 51 -26.80 -4.48 -20.72
N GLU A 52 -27.63 -5.51 -20.90
CA GLU A 52 -28.93 -5.37 -21.57
C GLU A 52 -29.84 -4.44 -20.76
N GLN A 53 -29.77 -4.56 -19.42
CA GLN A 53 -30.47 -3.69 -18.48
C GLN A 53 -29.47 -3.26 -17.39
N TRP A 54 -29.20 -1.96 -17.30
CA TRP A 54 -28.36 -1.40 -16.25
C TRP A 54 -29.09 -1.45 -14.91
N THR A 55 -28.50 -2.11 -13.91
CA THR A 55 -29.05 -2.20 -12.57
C THR A 55 -28.10 -1.70 -11.50
N LEU A 56 -28.67 -1.11 -10.45
CA LEU A 56 -27.95 -0.72 -9.22
C LEU A 56 -28.34 -1.63 -8.05
N GLU A 57 -29.11 -2.69 -8.27
CA GLU A 57 -29.55 -3.60 -7.19
C GLU A 57 -28.35 -4.27 -6.50
N ASN A 58 -27.30 -4.64 -7.22
CA ASN A 58 -26.09 -5.20 -6.63
C ASN A 58 -25.41 -4.23 -5.65
N TYR A 59 -25.44 -2.93 -5.95
CA TYR A 59 -24.93 -1.90 -5.05
C TYR A 59 -25.81 -1.72 -3.82
N LYS A 60 -27.14 -1.74 -3.98
CA LYS A 60 -28.07 -1.70 -2.85
C LYS A 60 -27.88 -2.90 -1.94
N GLU A 61 -27.75 -4.10 -2.53
CA GLU A 61 -27.49 -5.33 -1.81
C GLU A 61 -26.14 -5.28 -1.05
N ALA A 62 -25.06 -4.80 -1.68
CA ALA A 62 -23.76 -4.64 -1.05
C ALA A 62 -23.78 -3.72 0.18
N PHE A 63 -24.66 -2.71 0.20
CA PHE A 63 -24.79 -1.78 1.32
C PHE A 63 -25.91 -2.13 2.32
N ALA A 64 -26.71 -3.17 2.06
CA ALA A 64 -27.95 -3.45 2.79
C ALA A 64 -27.74 -3.76 4.27
N ASP A 65 -26.69 -4.51 4.62
CA ASP A 65 -26.40 -4.96 5.99
C ASP A 65 -25.35 -4.09 6.70
N GLY A 66 -24.78 -3.09 6.01
CA GLY A 66 -23.75 -2.21 6.54
C GLY A 66 -22.35 -2.84 6.67
N THR A 67 -22.20 -4.13 6.36
CA THR A 67 -20.92 -4.87 6.52
C THR A 67 -19.82 -4.25 5.69
N ILE A 68 -20.11 -3.89 4.42
CA ILE A 68 -19.11 -3.28 3.55
C ILE A 68 -18.64 -1.90 4.05
N ILE A 69 -19.55 -1.09 4.60
CA ILE A 69 -19.21 0.22 5.17
C ILE A 69 -18.26 0.03 6.37
N ARG A 70 -18.57 -0.93 7.25
CA ARG A 70 -17.73 -1.26 8.40
C ARG A 70 -16.34 -1.72 7.94
N ALA A 71 -16.27 -2.61 6.95
CA ALA A 71 -15.00 -3.08 6.39
C ALA A 71 -14.17 -1.93 5.81
N PHE A 72 -14.78 -0.94 5.16
CA PHE A 72 -14.09 0.28 4.72
C PHE A 72 -13.53 1.09 5.88
N VAL A 73 -14.33 1.32 6.92
CA VAL A 73 -13.89 2.05 8.13
C VAL A 73 -12.73 1.31 8.81
N ASN A 74 -12.84 -0.02 8.96
CA ASN A 74 -11.78 -0.85 9.52
C ASN A 74 -10.49 -0.71 8.72
N THR A 75 -10.57 -0.86 7.39
CA THR A 75 -9.41 -0.74 6.49
C THR A 75 -8.79 0.65 6.58
N LEU A 76 -9.60 1.70 6.62
CA LEU A 76 -9.12 3.08 6.76
C LEU A 76 -8.40 3.29 8.08
N ILE A 77 -8.99 2.86 9.20
CA ILE A 77 -8.40 2.97 10.54
C ILE A 77 -7.06 2.23 10.59
N VAL A 78 -7.07 0.95 10.17
CA VAL A 78 -5.85 0.13 10.17
C VAL A 78 -4.77 0.74 9.30
N THR A 79 -5.12 1.13 8.07
CA THR A 79 -4.16 1.71 7.13
C THR A 79 -3.56 3.02 7.66
N VAL A 80 -4.39 3.96 8.09
CA VAL A 80 -3.91 5.26 8.57
C VAL A 80 -3.03 5.09 9.80
N VAL A 81 -3.50 4.34 10.82
CA VAL A 81 -2.77 4.19 12.07
C VAL A 81 -1.48 3.39 11.86
N ALA A 82 -1.54 2.26 11.15
CA ALA A 82 -0.36 1.44 10.89
C ALA A 82 0.71 2.22 10.10
N VAL A 83 0.32 2.91 9.01
CA VAL A 83 1.27 3.67 8.18
C VAL A 83 1.92 4.82 8.96
N LEU A 84 1.15 5.55 9.77
CA LEU A 84 1.70 6.59 10.63
C LEU A 84 2.74 6.04 11.60
N LEU A 85 2.44 4.92 12.26
CA LEU A 85 3.36 4.28 13.20
C LEU A 85 4.60 3.71 12.49
N GLN A 86 4.44 3.04 11.36
CA GLN A 86 5.53 2.50 10.54
C GLN A 86 6.51 3.58 10.11
N VAL A 87 6.00 4.70 9.59
CA VAL A 87 6.81 5.83 9.12
C VAL A 87 7.50 6.51 10.28
N LEU A 88 6.81 6.72 11.39
CA LEU A 88 7.38 7.31 12.59
C LEU A 88 8.53 6.45 13.12
N VAL A 89 8.27 5.18 13.38
CA VAL A 89 9.27 4.25 13.94
C VAL A 89 10.44 4.06 12.96
N GLY A 90 10.16 3.82 11.68
CA GLY A 90 11.18 3.63 10.66
C GLY A 90 12.07 4.85 10.45
N SER A 91 11.50 6.08 10.45
CA SER A 91 12.28 7.31 10.31
C SER A 91 13.10 7.64 11.55
N MET A 92 12.57 7.38 12.75
CA MET A 92 13.33 7.52 14.00
C MET A 92 14.49 6.53 14.09
N ALA A 93 14.27 5.28 13.68
CA ALA A 93 15.32 4.26 13.62
C ALA A 93 16.43 4.66 12.63
N ALA A 94 16.05 5.13 11.42
CA ALA A 94 16.98 5.62 10.41
C ALA A 94 17.78 6.81 10.94
N PHE A 95 17.12 7.77 11.57
CA PHE A 95 17.79 8.90 12.20
C PHE A 95 18.79 8.46 13.28
N GLY A 96 18.38 7.55 14.17
CA GLY A 96 19.26 7.05 15.24
C GLY A 96 20.54 6.43 14.73
N VAL A 97 20.46 5.65 13.64
CA VAL A 97 21.61 4.99 13.00
C VAL A 97 22.52 5.99 12.29
N VAL A 98 21.97 7.00 11.62
CA VAL A 98 22.75 8.00 10.86
C VAL A 98 23.37 9.05 11.77
N TYR A 99 22.59 9.51 12.76
CA TYR A 99 23.00 10.58 13.67
C TYR A 99 24.08 10.16 14.65
N LYS A 100 23.97 8.97 15.26
CA LYS A 100 24.91 8.45 16.26
C LYS A 100 25.68 7.27 15.69
N LYS A 101 26.86 7.55 15.11
CA LYS A 101 27.76 6.50 14.60
C LYS A 101 28.42 5.78 15.79
N SER A 102 27.88 4.62 16.17
CA SER A 102 28.40 3.75 17.22
C SER A 102 28.32 2.27 16.81
N LYS A 103 29.11 1.41 17.50
CA LYS A 103 29.01 -0.05 17.28
C LYS A 103 27.59 -0.56 17.53
N PHE A 104 26.91 -0.04 18.54
CA PHE A 104 25.53 -0.42 18.85
C PHE A 104 24.57 -0.08 17.71
N THR A 105 24.58 1.17 17.20
CA THR A 105 23.71 1.59 16.12
C THR A 105 24.04 0.87 14.81
N ALA A 106 25.30 0.51 14.57
CA ALA A 106 25.69 -0.32 13.42
C ALA A 106 25.10 -1.75 13.53
N ILE A 107 25.14 -2.36 14.71
CA ILE A 107 24.54 -3.68 14.95
C ILE A 107 23.02 -3.61 14.76
N VAL A 108 22.34 -2.63 15.38
CA VAL A 108 20.89 -2.45 15.23
C VAL A 108 20.51 -2.24 13.76
N GLY A 109 21.24 -1.38 13.05
CA GLY A 109 20.99 -1.16 11.62
C GLY A 109 21.23 -2.42 10.78
N GLY A 110 22.22 -3.23 11.11
CA GLY A 110 22.49 -4.51 10.47
C GLY A 110 21.36 -5.53 10.73
N VAL A 111 20.90 -5.65 11.97
CA VAL A 111 19.78 -6.52 12.34
C VAL A 111 18.52 -6.13 11.57
N LEU A 112 18.18 -4.83 11.53
CA LEU A 112 17.02 -4.35 10.76
C LEU A 112 17.14 -4.68 9.27
N MET A 113 18.35 -4.60 8.69
CA MET A 113 18.57 -4.98 7.28
C MET A 113 18.34 -6.48 7.03
N VAL A 114 18.85 -7.34 7.92
CA VAL A 114 18.65 -8.80 7.81
C VAL A 114 17.17 -9.17 8.01
N THR A 115 16.48 -8.50 8.93
CA THR A 115 15.05 -8.74 9.19
C THR A 115 14.17 -8.41 7.98
N PHE A 116 14.61 -7.49 7.12
CA PHE A 116 13.90 -7.15 5.90
C PHE A 116 13.75 -8.33 4.92
N ASP A 117 14.73 -9.23 4.88
CA ASP A 117 14.73 -10.40 3.98
C ASP A 117 13.87 -11.57 4.51
N ILE A 118 13.34 -11.47 5.74
CA ILE A 118 12.51 -12.53 6.32
C ILE A 118 11.08 -12.39 5.76
N PRO A 119 10.59 -13.40 5.00
CA PRO A 119 9.22 -13.35 4.48
C PRO A 119 8.20 -13.44 5.63
N VAL A 120 7.19 -12.59 5.59
CA VAL A 120 6.14 -12.55 6.64
C VAL A 120 5.44 -13.91 6.78
N GLN A 121 5.32 -14.67 5.70
CA GLN A 121 4.72 -16.02 5.70
C GLN A 121 5.43 -16.98 6.65
N ALA A 122 6.75 -16.88 6.78
CA ALA A 122 7.53 -17.72 7.68
C ALA A 122 7.29 -17.37 9.16
N THR A 123 6.86 -16.14 9.44
CA THR A 123 6.64 -15.65 10.81
C THR A 123 5.17 -15.73 11.26
N MET A 124 4.24 -16.09 10.38
CA MET A 124 2.79 -16.07 10.68
C MET A 124 2.41 -16.95 11.87
N LEU A 125 2.92 -18.18 11.93
CA LEU A 125 2.58 -19.10 13.04
C LEU A 125 3.08 -18.61 14.41
N PRO A 126 4.34 -18.20 14.58
CA PRO A 126 4.78 -17.62 15.86
C PRO A 126 4.05 -16.32 16.19
N LEU A 127 3.75 -15.44 15.23
CA LEU A 127 2.99 -14.22 15.44
C LEU A 127 1.55 -14.52 15.88
N TYR A 128 0.90 -15.51 15.27
CA TYR A 128 -0.45 -15.92 15.68
C TYR A 128 -0.47 -16.43 17.13
N ARG A 129 0.53 -17.22 17.54
CA ARG A 129 0.65 -17.66 18.94
C ARG A 129 0.82 -16.50 19.90
N MET A 130 1.71 -15.55 19.58
CA MET A 130 1.92 -14.35 20.42
C MET A 130 0.65 -13.52 20.56
N GLU A 131 -0.09 -13.29 19.47
CA GLU A 131 -1.36 -12.57 19.51
C GLU A 131 -2.46 -13.33 20.25
N SER A 132 -2.50 -14.65 20.11
CA SER A 132 -3.44 -15.50 20.83
C SER A 132 -3.20 -15.43 22.36
N GLU A 133 -1.93 -15.46 22.78
CA GLU A 133 -1.56 -15.36 24.20
C GLU A 133 -1.85 -13.96 24.77
N THR A 134 -1.79 -12.91 23.95
CA THR A 134 -2.06 -11.53 24.36
C THR A 134 -3.52 -11.11 24.17
N GLY A 135 -4.38 -11.98 23.59
CA GLY A 135 -5.78 -11.68 23.30
C GLY A 135 -5.99 -10.66 22.18
N LEU A 136 -5.00 -10.50 21.28
CA LEU A 136 -5.04 -9.55 20.16
C LEU A 136 -5.57 -10.16 18.85
N VAL A 137 -5.68 -11.48 18.76
CA VAL A 137 -6.32 -12.15 17.62
C VAL A 137 -7.75 -11.66 17.46
N ASP A 138 -8.20 -11.52 16.22
CA ASP A 138 -9.50 -10.99 15.82
C ASP A 138 -9.76 -9.55 16.31
N SER A 139 -8.72 -8.71 16.27
CA SER A 139 -8.84 -7.30 16.60
C SER A 139 -8.11 -6.39 15.61
N LEU A 140 -8.63 -5.18 15.38
CA LEU A 140 -7.95 -4.19 14.55
C LEU A 140 -6.64 -3.73 15.18
N LEU A 141 -6.55 -3.72 16.51
CA LEU A 141 -5.32 -3.37 17.21
C LEU A 141 -4.23 -4.40 16.97
N GLY A 142 -4.56 -5.70 17.05
CA GLY A 142 -3.63 -6.77 16.70
C GLY A 142 -3.11 -6.62 15.28
N LEU A 143 -4.00 -6.43 14.33
CA LEU A 143 -3.61 -6.21 12.92
C LEU A 143 -2.69 -4.98 12.75
N ILE A 144 -2.93 -3.88 13.46
CA ILE A 144 -2.06 -2.70 13.45
C ILE A 144 -0.68 -3.03 14.01
N VAL A 145 -0.62 -3.79 15.12
CA VAL A 145 0.65 -4.22 15.74
C VAL A 145 1.45 -5.12 14.79
N LEU A 146 0.79 -6.04 14.10
CA LEU A 146 1.44 -6.87 13.06
C LEU A 146 2.04 -6.02 11.94
N TYR A 147 1.29 -5.04 11.45
CA TYR A 147 1.79 -4.14 10.41
C TYR A 147 2.98 -3.29 10.85
N MET A 148 3.17 -3.06 12.14
CA MET A 148 4.37 -2.35 12.62
C MET A 148 5.66 -3.06 12.25
N GLY A 149 5.66 -4.39 12.02
CA GLY A 149 6.81 -5.10 11.47
C GLY A 149 7.32 -4.50 10.15
N SER A 150 6.44 -3.93 9.34
CA SER A 150 6.80 -3.26 8.08
C SER A 150 7.54 -1.93 8.26
N CYS A 151 7.74 -1.44 9.51
CA CYS A 151 8.60 -0.28 9.78
C CYS A 151 10.05 -0.52 9.32
N VAL A 152 10.47 -1.78 9.19
CA VAL A 152 11.79 -2.17 8.66
C VAL A 152 11.94 -1.73 7.19
N PHE A 153 10.90 -1.88 6.38
CA PHE A 153 10.90 -1.37 5.00
C PHE A 153 11.03 0.16 4.98
N CYS A 154 10.30 0.86 5.87
CA CYS A 154 10.43 2.31 6.02
C CYS A 154 11.87 2.70 6.39
N TYR A 155 12.45 2.03 7.41
CA TYR A 155 13.84 2.21 7.80
C TYR A 155 14.79 2.03 6.61
N PHE A 156 14.65 0.95 5.86
CA PHE A 156 15.53 0.63 4.73
C PHE A 156 15.58 1.76 3.69
N LEU A 157 14.42 2.25 3.25
CA LEU A 157 14.36 3.32 2.26
C LEU A 157 14.87 4.66 2.83
N ILE A 158 14.45 4.98 4.06
CA ILE A 158 14.76 6.27 4.67
C ILE A 158 16.25 6.36 5.05
N VAL A 159 16.88 5.28 5.57
CA VAL A 159 18.30 5.29 5.92
C VAL A 159 19.19 5.50 4.71
N GLY A 160 18.80 4.91 3.55
CA GLY A 160 19.48 5.12 2.27
C GLY A 160 19.49 6.60 1.86
N TYR A 161 18.34 7.24 1.95
CA TYR A 161 18.19 8.66 1.63
C TYR A 161 18.91 9.56 2.65
N MET A 162 18.78 9.30 3.96
CA MET A 162 19.45 10.08 5.00
C MET A 162 20.97 10.05 4.90
N LYS A 163 21.56 8.94 4.46
CA LYS A 163 23.01 8.83 4.25
C LYS A 163 23.54 9.76 3.15
N SER A 164 22.66 10.24 2.24
CA SER A 164 23.03 11.21 1.21
C SER A 164 23.00 12.67 1.70
N LEU A 165 22.44 12.92 2.90
CA LEU A 165 22.43 14.27 3.47
C LEU A 165 23.84 14.66 3.94
N PRO A 166 24.26 15.93 3.72
CA PRO A 166 25.54 16.45 4.22
C PRO A 166 25.64 16.32 5.75
N GLN A 167 26.75 15.79 6.23
CA GLN A 167 26.98 15.63 7.70
C GLN A 167 27.09 16.96 8.40
N GLU A 168 27.57 17.98 7.69
CA GLU A 168 27.75 19.36 8.15
C GLU A 168 26.43 19.95 8.70
N LEU A 169 25.29 19.52 8.17
CA LEU A 169 23.96 19.94 8.69
C LEU A 169 23.74 19.50 10.15
N PHE A 170 24.17 18.28 10.49
CA PHE A 170 24.05 17.75 11.84
C PHE A 170 25.05 18.39 12.78
N GLU A 171 26.26 18.69 12.29
CA GLU A 171 27.35 19.32 13.08
C GLU A 171 27.00 20.77 13.37
N ALA A 172 26.59 21.56 12.39
CA ALA A 172 26.15 22.94 12.59
C ALA A 172 25.00 23.02 13.61
N ALA A 173 24.00 22.17 13.51
CA ALA A 173 22.88 22.13 14.45
C ALA A 173 23.35 21.77 15.89
N LYS A 174 24.36 20.92 16.05
CA LYS A 174 24.95 20.61 17.38
C LYS A 174 25.68 21.81 17.95
N ILE A 175 26.43 22.55 17.12
CA ILE A 175 27.13 23.78 17.53
C ILE A 175 26.12 24.83 18.02
N ASP A 176 24.96 24.93 17.34
CA ASP A 176 23.85 25.79 17.74
C ASP A 176 23.10 25.30 19.00
N GLY A 177 23.56 24.23 19.64
CA GLY A 177 22.96 23.68 20.86
C GLY A 177 21.67 22.92 20.66
N ALA A 178 21.34 22.49 19.44
CA ALA A 178 20.13 21.70 19.17
C ALA A 178 20.30 20.27 19.67
N GLY A 179 19.40 19.82 20.55
CA GLY A 179 19.32 18.43 20.98
C GLY A 179 18.84 17.49 19.87
N PRO A 180 19.04 16.16 20.00
CA PRO A 180 18.70 15.17 18.96
C PRO A 180 17.26 15.25 18.46
N TRP A 181 16.31 15.44 19.36
CA TRP A 181 14.89 15.56 19.00
C TRP A 181 14.58 16.80 18.15
N ARG A 182 15.24 17.93 18.48
CA ARG A 182 15.10 19.17 17.71
C ARG A 182 15.71 19.03 16.31
N ILE A 183 16.85 18.36 16.21
CA ILE A 183 17.51 18.05 14.93
C ILE A 183 16.59 17.14 14.10
N TYR A 184 16.08 16.05 14.68
CA TYR A 184 15.17 15.16 13.99
C TYR A 184 13.92 15.87 13.48
N SER A 185 13.20 16.54 14.37
CA SER A 185 11.87 17.08 14.03
C SER A 185 11.92 18.35 13.18
N ARG A 186 12.92 19.23 13.36
CA ARG A 186 12.96 20.53 12.69
C ARG A 186 13.92 20.61 11.51
N ILE A 187 14.89 19.70 11.41
CA ILE A 187 15.89 19.71 10.34
C ILE A 187 15.70 18.47 9.47
N VAL A 188 15.77 17.28 10.05
CA VAL A 188 15.79 16.03 9.29
C VAL A 188 14.44 15.72 8.65
N LEU A 189 13.35 15.74 9.41
CA LEU A 189 12.00 15.41 8.87
C LEU A 189 11.61 16.27 7.65
N PRO A 190 11.79 17.60 7.65
CA PRO A 190 11.56 18.42 6.46
C PRO A 190 12.45 18.03 5.28
N LEU A 191 13.73 17.75 5.52
CA LEU A 191 14.68 17.39 4.46
C LEU A 191 14.39 16.02 3.82
N ILE A 192 13.88 15.06 4.59
CA ILE A 192 13.53 13.72 4.10
C ILE A 192 12.07 13.61 3.63
N THR A 193 11.31 14.71 3.61
CA THR A 193 9.91 14.69 3.14
C THR A 193 9.72 14.01 1.78
N PRO A 194 10.60 14.17 0.78
CA PRO A 194 10.43 13.47 -0.49
C PRO A 194 10.40 11.95 -0.35
N ILE A 195 11.33 11.39 0.43
CA ILE A 195 11.36 9.92 0.65
C ILE A 195 10.23 9.48 1.60
N LEU A 196 9.87 10.29 2.60
CA LEU A 196 8.73 9.99 3.47
C LEU A 196 7.43 9.87 2.66
N THR A 197 7.19 10.79 1.73
CA THR A 197 6.02 10.74 0.85
C THR A 197 5.98 9.44 0.05
N THR A 198 7.11 9.03 -0.51
CA THR A 198 7.23 7.77 -1.24
C THR A 198 6.91 6.57 -0.35
N VAL A 199 7.50 6.52 0.85
CA VAL A 199 7.28 5.44 1.83
C VAL A 199 5.81 5.38 2.26
N VAL A 200 5.19 6.53 2.56
CA VAL A 200 3.76 6.60 2.89
C VAL A 200 2.90 6.01 1.78
N VAL A 201 3.18 6.35 0.52
CA VAL A 201 2.41 5.81 -0.62
C VAL A 201 2.54 4.30 -0.73
N PHE A 202 3.78 3.77 -0.66
CA PHE A 202 4.00 2.31 -0.73
C PHE A 202 3.34 1.57 0.42
N GLN A 203 3.49 2.08 1.65
CA GLN A 203 2.90 1.44 2.83
C GLN A 203 1.38 1.53 2.83
N THR A 204 0.80 2.64 2.38
CA THR A 204 -0.66 2.77 2.24
C THR A 204 -1.20 1.76 1.24
N MET A 205 -0.56 1.64 0.07
CA MET A 205 -0.98 0.67 -0.94
C MET A 205 -0.79 -0.78 -0.45
N GLY A 206 0.32 -1.07 0.24
CA GLY A 206 0.59 -2.38 0.81
C GLY A 206 -0.43 -2.78 1.86
N THR A 207 -0.68 -1.91 2.85
CA THR A 207 -1.61 -2.19 3.96
C THR A 207 -3.06 -2.25 3.49
N TRP A 208 -3.48 -1.35 2.59
CA TRP A 208 -4.85 -1.35 2.05
C TRP A 208 -5.19 -2.61 1.28
N ASN A 209 -4.25 -3.06 0.43
CA ASN A 209 -4.49 -4.21 -0.46
C ASN A 209 -4.12 -5.55 0.17
N ASP A 210 -3.68 -5.57 1.44
CA ASP A 210 -3.29 -6.82 2.07
C ASP A 210 -4.51 -7.70 2.33
N PHE A 211 -4.37 -8.93 1.90
CA PHE A 211 -5.30 -10.02 2.15
C PHE A 211 -4.74 -11.00 3.20
N LEU A 212 -3.41 -11.21 3.18
CA LEU A 212 -2.79 -12.33 3.85
C LEU A 212 -2.92 -12.24 5.38
N LEU A 213 -2.47 -11.13 5.99
CA LEU A 213 -2.57 -10.95 7.43
C LEU A 213 -4.04 -10.89 7.90
N PRO A 214 -4.93 -10.09 7.27
CA PRO A 214 -6.34 -10.10 7.64
C PRO A 214 -6.98 -11.50 7.56
N SER A 215 -6.65 -12.32 6.57
CA SER A 215 -7.26 -13.65 6.41
C SER A 215 -6.87 -14.65 7.48
N VAL A 216 -5.73 -14.46 8.15
CA VAL A 216 -5.24 -15.35 9.21
C VAL A 216 -5.62 -14.84 10.59
N PHE A 217 -5.62 -13.52 10.78
CA PHE A 217 -5.74 -12.91 12.12
C PHE A 217 -7.13 -12.35 12.42
N LEU A 218 -8.00 -12.18 11.41
CA LEU A 218 -9.37 -11.70 11.60
C LEU A 218 -10.38 -12.81 11.24
N SER A 219 -11.27 -13.14 12.15
CA SER A 219 -12.29 -14.18 11.98
C SER A 219 -13.72 -13.62 12.00
N SER A 220 -13.99 -12.61 12.84
CA SER A 220 -15.32 -12.00 12.94
C SER A 220 -15.62 -11.06 11.78
N THR A 221 -16.86 -11.08 11.31
CA THR A 221 -17.33 -10.18 10.24
C THR A 221 -17.16 -8.71 10.61
N ASP A 222 -17.26 -8.38 11.90
CA ASP A 222 -17.16 -7.00 12.38
C ASP A 222 -15.76 -6.40 12.26
N ASN A 223 -14.70 -7.23 12.27
CA ASN A 223 -13.32 -6.79 12.20
C ASN A 223 -12.70 -6.91 10.80
N GLN A 224 -13.43 -7.44 9.82
CA GLN A 224 -12.90 -7.67 8.49
C GLN A 224 -12.50 -6.38 7.78
N THR A 225 -11.44 -6.49 6.94
CA THR A 225 -11.03 -5.45 5.99
C THR A 225 -11.80 -5.58 4.68
N VAL A 226 -11.81 -4.52 3.86
CA VAL A 226 -12.53 -4.52 2.59
C VAL A 226 -12.02 -5.58 1.62
N VAL A 227 -10.70 -5.82 1.59
CA VAL A 227 -10.11 -6.86 0.72
C VAL A 227 -10.49 -8.25 1.20
N LEU A 228 -10.55 -8.48 2.51
CA LEU A 228 -11.02 -9.74 3.08
C LEU A 228 -12.51 -9.97 2.76
N GLN A 229 -13.34 -8.92 2.77
CA GLN A 229 -14.73 -8.99 2.34
C GLN A 229 -14.88 -9.39 0.87
N VAL A 230 -14.05 -8.84 -0.03
CA VAL A 230 -14.02 -9.25 -1.44
C VAL A 230 -13.73 -10.74 -1.56
N TYR A 231 -12.76 -11.25 -0.81
CA TYR A 231 -12.41 -12.68 -0.84
C TYR A 231 -13.53 -13.56 -0.31
N ASN A 232 -14.14 -13.19 0.82
CA ASN A 232 -15.23 -13.94 1.41
C ASN A 232 -16.48 -13.93 0.52
N ALA A 233 -16.72 -12.85 -0.23
CA ALA A 233 -17.80 -12.78 -1.20
C ALA A 233 -17.68 -13.85 -2.30
N VAL A 234 -16.46 -14.21 -2.72
CA VAL A 234 -16.24 -15.32 -3.68
C VAL A 234 -16.71 -16.65 -3.08
N GLN A 235 -16.42 -16.90 -1.81
CA GLN A 235 -16.76 -18.16 -1.16
C GLN A 235 -18.25 -18.25 -0.82
N GLN A 236 -18.86 -17.16 -0.35
CA GLN A 236 -20.27 -17.12 0.06
C GLN A 236 -21.22 -16.97 -1.13
N PHE A 237 -20.80 -16.24 -2.16
CA PHE A 237 -21.63 -15.89 -3.33
C PHE A 237 -21.16 -16.58 -4.61
N SER A 238 -20.72 -17.84 -4.51
CA SER A 238 -20.27 -18.62 -5.67
C SER A 238 -21.26 -18.62 -6.86
N THR A 239 -22.50 -18.19 -6.64
CA THR A 239 -23.56 -18.05 -7.64
C THR A 239 -23.91 -16.58 -7.96
N ASN A 240 -23.53 -15.61 -7.15
CA ASN A 240 -23.85 -14.19 -7.35
C ASN A 240 -22.61 -13.37 -7.79
N TRP A 241 -22.15 -13.64 -9.01
CA TRP A 241 -21.02 -12.96 -9.62
C TRP A 241 -21.19 -11.43 -9.74
N PRO A 242 -22.38 -10.89 -10.10
CA PRO A 242 -22.56 -9.44 -10.15
C PRO A 242 -22.29 -8.74 -8.81
N LEU A 243 -22.75 -9.31 -7.70
CA LEU A 243 -22.49 -8.76 -6.35
C LEU A 243 -20.99 -8.80 -6.01
N PHE A 244 -20.32 -9.92 -6.32
CA PHE A 244 -18.86 -10.02 -6.16
C PHE A 244 -18.13 -8.94 -6.95
N MET A 245 -18.49 -8.72 -8.22
CA MET A 245 -17.90 -7.66 -9.05
C MET A 245 -18.16 -6.27 -8.47
N THR A 246 -19.35 -6.06 -7.89
CA THR A 246 -19.70 -4.81 -7.22
C THR A 246 -18.84 -4.53 -6.01
N ILE A 247 -18.67 -5.52 -5.11
CA ILE A 247 -17.79 -5.38 -3.94
C ILE A 247 -16.34 -5.14 -4.37
N THR A 248 -15.90 -5.81 -5.44
CA THR A 248 -14.58 -5.59 -6.03
C THR A 248 -14.40 -4.16 -6.55
N VAL A 249 -15.39 -3.62 -7.28
CA VAL A 249 -15.38 -2.21 -7.74
C VAL A 249 -15.29 -1.27 -6.54
N LEU A 250 -16.13 -1.48 -5.53
CA LEU A 250 -16.11 -0.67 -4.32
C LEU A 250 -14.73 -0.68 -3.65
N ALA A 251 -14.09 -1.85 -3.51
CA ALA A 251 -12.77 -1.97 -2.91
C ALA A 251 -11.66 -1.29 -3.73
N LEU A 252 -11.77 -1.29 -5.07
CA LEU A 252 -10.80 -0.68 -5.97
C LEU A 252 -10.87 0.84 -6.02
N VAL A 253 -12.07 1.44 -5.90
CA VAL A 253 -12.27 2.89 -6.07
C VAL A 253 -11.38 3.73 -5.17
N PRO A 254 -11.28 3.52 -3.83
CA PRO A 254 -10.42 4.34 -2.97
C PRO A 254 -8.94 4.23 -3.33
N VAL A 255 -8.46 3.02 -3.66
CA VAL A 255 -7.07 2.79 -4.07
C VAL A 255 -6.76 3.50 -5.38
N PHE A 256 -7.68 3.43 -6.34
CA PHE A 256 -7.53 4.10 -7.63
C PHE A 256 -7.49 5.63 -7.46
N ILE A 257 -8.38 6.18 -6.65
CA ILE A 257 -8.40 7.61 -6.31
C ILE A 257 -7.08 8.01 -5.64
N PHE A 258 -6.65 7.25 -4.62
CA PHE A 258 -5.40 7.48 -3.93
C PHE A 258 -4.20 7.44 -4.90
N PHE A 259 -4.14 6.44 -5.78
CA PHE A 259 -3.10 6.33 -6.80
C PHE A 259 -3.07 7.54 -7.74
N CYS A 260 -4.23 8.00 -8.24
CA CYS A 260 -4.30 9.18 -9.11
C CYS A 260 -3.73 10.44 -8.45
N PHE A 261 -3.94 10.62 -7.15
CA PHE A 261 -3.35 11.74 -6.41
C PHE A 261 -1.85 11.55 -6.16
N CYS A 262 -1.41 10.32 -5.90
CA CYS A 262 -0.06 10.02 -5.43
C CYS A 262 0.93 9.64 -6.54
N GLN A 263 0.49 9.34 -7.77
CA GLN A 263 1.34 8.84 -8.88
C GLN A 263 2.60 9.69 -9.16
N LYS A 264 2.51 11.02 -9.01
CA LYS A 264 3.65 11.92 -9.22
C LYS A 264 4.78 11.70 -8.20
N TRP A 265 4.44 11.33 -6.98
CA TRP A 265 5.42 11.06 -5.92
C TRP A 265 6.04 9.67 -6.05
N ILE A 266 5.28 8.68 -6.56
CA ILE A 266 5.78 7.34 -6.86
C ILE A 266 6.89 7.44 -7.90
N VAL A 267 6.66 8.15 -9.00
CA VAL A 267 7.63 8.31 -10.09
C VAL A 267 8.88 9.04 -9.60
N SER A 268 8.74 10.13 -8.83
CA SER A 268 9.88 10.89 -8.32
C SER A 268 10.74 10.10 -7.32
N GLY A 269 10.11 9.29 -6.47
CA GLY A 269 10.83 8.50 -5.47
C GLY A 269 11.64 7.34 -6.07
N LEU A 270 11.09 6.68 -7.09
CA LEU A 270 11.80 5.62 -7.82
C LEU A 270 13.03 6.15 -8.57
N VAL A 271 12.91 7.35 -9.15
CA VAL A 271 14.03 8.00 -9.88
C VAL A 271 15.12 8.45 -8.90
N ALA A 272 14.77 9.00 -7.75
CA ALA A 272 15.74 9.42 -6.73
C ALA A 272 16.57 8.23 -6.17
N GLY A 273 16.00 7.02 -6.14
CA GLY A 273 16.71 5.79 -5.76
C GLY A 273 17.58 5.20 -6.86
N SER A 274 17.31 5.55 -8.13
CA SER A 274 17.96 4.95 -9.31
C SER A 274 19.17 5.76 -9.82
N VAL A 275 19.33 7.01 -9.41
CA VAL A 275 20.47 7.87 -9.83
C VAL A 275 21.66 7.62 -8.91
N LYS A 276 22.23 6.43 -8.97
CA LYS A 276 23.60 6.09 -8.59
C LYS A 276 24.18 5.29 -9.74
N GLY A 277 24.57 5.98 -10.79
CA GLY A 277 25.41 5.51 -11.86
C GLY A 277 26.33 6.64 -12.24
#